data_5818f38604c94c4db916104dacec500c
#
_entry.id   5818f38604c94c4db916104dacec500c
#
_cell.length_a   1.000
_cell.length_b   1.000
_cell.length_c   1.000
_cell.angle_alpha   90.00
_cell.angle_beta   90.00
_cell.angle_gamma   90.00
#
_symmetry.space_group_name_H-M   'P 1'
#
loop_
_entity.id
_entity.type
_entity.pdbx_description
1 polymer ?
#
loop_
_entity_poly.entity_id
_entity_poly.type
_entity_poly.pdbx_seq_one_letter_code
_entity_poly.pdbx_strand_id
1 'polypeptide(L)'
;MKMIKVIQTIALEDGNDFKNYNFFKTKNGGYGFFDYVSQGWCLARTECGGFCVYPCWINNPSLTELNDWVREDDDEIIGFFNGAVKFEEINND
;
A
#
# COMPACT_ATOMS: atom_id res chain seq x y z
N MET A 1 6.75 -23.62 1.19
CA MET A 1 6.54 -22.32 0.55
C MET A 1 5.90 -21.38 1.55
N LYS A 2 6.51 -20.25 1.77
CA LYS A 2 5.94 -19.24 2.67
C LYS A 2 4.93 -18.40 1.89
N MET A 3 3.71 -18.34 2.37
CA MET A 3 2.70 -17.45 1.87
C MET A 3 2.48 -16.33 2.89
N ILE A 4 2.22 -15.14 2.40
CA ILE A 4 1.95 -14.01 3.26
C ILE A 4 0.50 -13.59 3.07
N LYS A 5 -0.24 -13.57 4.16
CA LYS A 5 -1.61 -13.11 4.20
C LYS A 5 -1.66 -11.68 4.73
N VAL A 6 -2.39 -10.83 4.06
CA VAL A 6 -2.61 -9.47 4.50
C VAL A 6 -4.03 -9.35 5.04
N ILE A 7 -4.16 -8.82 6.24
CA ILE A 7 -5.44 -8.60 6.91
C ILE A 7 -5.71 -7.12 7.01
N GLN A 8 -6.81 -6.71 6.41
CA GLN A 8 -7.33 -5.36 6.50
C GLN A 8 -8.65 -5.39 7.27
N THR A 9 -8.79 -4.53 8.26
CA THR A 9 -9.92 -4.58 9.20
C THR A 9 -10.99 -3.52 8.97
N ILE A 10 -10.79 -2.61 8.04
CA ILE A 10 -11.74 -1.52 7.77
C ILE A 10 -12.09 -1.43 6.28
N ALA A 11 -13.23 -0.79 6.01
CA ALA A 11 -13.67 -0.54 4.65
C ALA A 11 -12.78 0.50 3.96
N LEU A 12 -12.63 0.37 2.65
CA LEU A 12 -11.88 1.33 1.84
C LEU A 12 -12.73 2.57 1.58
N GLU A 13 -12.09 3.73 1.66
CA GLU A 13 -12.65 5.01 1.28
C GLU A 13 -12.08 5.47 -0.06
N ASP A 14 -12.80 6.38 -0.71
CA ASP A 14 -12.28 6.99 -1.94
C ASP A 14 -11.11 7.94 -1.65
N GLY A 15 -10.52 8.50 -2.67
CA GLY A 15 -9.34 9.33 -2.54
C GLY A 15 -9.59 10.83 -2.28
N ASN A 16 -10.83 11.27 -2.01
CA ASN A 16 -11.13 12.69 -1.92
C ASN A 16 -10.32 13.41 -0.84
N ASP A 17 -10.15 12.76 0.31
CA ASP A 17 -9.35 13.29 1.41
C ASP A 17 -8.19 12.37 1.76
N PHE A 18 -7.47 11.89 0.74
CA PHE A 18 -6.45 10.85 0.92
C PHE A 18 -5.38 11.21 1.95
N LYS A 19 -5.09 12.49 2.17
CA LYS A 19 -4.10 12.94 3.16
C LYS A 19 -4.53 12.68 4.60
N ASN A 20 -5.80 12.39 4.82
CA ASN A 20 -6.32 12.00 6.13
C ASN A 20 -6.14 10.50 6.41
N TYR A 21 -5.64 9.75 5.46
CA TYR A 21 -5.45 8.31 5.57
C TYR A 21 -3.97 7.96 5.59
N ASN A 22 -3.64 6.90 6.31
CA ASN A 22 -2.26 6.42 6.44
C ASN A 22 -1.95 5.28 5.48
N PHE A 23 -2.97 4.70 4.85
CA PHE A 23 -2.82 3.52 4.00
C PHE A 23 -3.65 3.63 2.74
N PHE A 24 -3.20 2.97 1.68
CA PHE A 24 -4.04 2.66 0.53
C PHE A 24 -3.85 1.20 0.14
N LYS A 25 -4.83 0.67 -0.59
CA LYS A 25 -4.76 -0.69 -1.14
C LYS A 25 -4.75 -0.62 -2.66
N THR A 26 -3.98 -1.52 -3.28
CA THR A 26 -3.93 -1.61 -4.74
C THR A 26 -4.66 -2.85 -5.24
N LYS A 27 -5.06 -2.81 -6.51
CA LYS A 27 -5.77 -3.89 -7.20
C LYS A 27 -4.99 -5.21 -7.19
N ASN A 28 -3.68 -5.15 -7.30
CA ASN A 28 -2.82 -6.34 -7.37
C ASN A 28 -2.28 -6.77 -5.99
N GLY A 29 -2.92 -6.33 -4.91
CA GLY A 29 -2.59 -6.78 -3.56
C GLY A 29 -1.46 -6.04 -2.88
N GLY A 30 -1.05 -4.90 -3.42
CA GLY A 30 -0.09 -4.02 -2.75
C GLY A 30 -0.76 -3.15 -1.69
N TYR A 31 0.04 -2.65 -0.76
CA TYR A 31 -0.40 -1.73 0.29
C TYR A 31 0.53 -0.55 0.36
N GLY A 32 -0.03 0.62 0.14
CA GLY A 32 0.68 1.86 0.38
C GLY A 32 0.58 2.28 1.83
N PHE A 33 1.60 2.93 2.35
CA PHE A 33 1.59 3.49 3.69
C PHE A 33 2.37 4.79 3.73
N PHE A 34 1.95 5.68 4.63
CA PHE A 34 2.69 6.91 4.88
C PHE A 34 3.75 6.65 5.96
N ASP A 35 5.00 6.83 5.59
CA ASP A 35 6.11 6.70 6.52
C ASP A 35 6.36 8.05 7.20
N TYR A 36 6.06 8.14 8.50
CA TYR A 36 6.22 9.36 9.27
C TYR A 36 7.68 9.75 9.52
N VAL A 37 8.59 8.80 9.43
CA VAL A 37 10.02 9.07 9.64
C VAL A 37 10.58 9.80 8.42
N SER A 38 10.33 9.29 7.23
CA SER A 38 10.76 9.93 5.97
C SER A 38 9.78 10.97 5.47
N GLN A 39 8.57 11.02 6.03
CA GLN A 39 7.45 11.87 5.60
C GLN A 39 7.07 11.66 4.13
N GLY A 40 7.05 10.41 3.71
CA GLY A 40 6.74 10.04 2.35
C GLY A 40 5.87 8.78 2.27
N TRP A 41 5.28 8.59 1.10
CA TRP A 41 4.52 7.38 0.81
C TRP A 41 5.44 6.26 0.35
N CYS A 42 5.11 5.05 0.79
CA CYS A 42 5.79 3.82 0.39
C CYS A 42 4.76 2.79 -0.08
N LEU A 43 5.18 1.90 -0.96
CA LEU A 43 4.35 0.80 -1.43
C LEU A 43 5.00 -0.52 -1.06
N ALA A 44 4.27 -1.33 -0.28
CA ALA A 44 4.69 -2.68 0.08
C ALA A 44 3.99 -3.67 -0.84
N ARG A 45 4.77 -4.54 -1.45
CA ARG A 45 4.28 -5.61 -2.32
C ARG A 45 4.78 -6.95 -1.84
N THR A 46 3.92 -7.97 -1.96
CA THR A 46 4.31 -9.35 -1.75
C THR A 46 4.91 -9.86 -3.05
N GLU A 47 6.19 -10.21 -3.02
CA GLU A 47 6.88 -10.86 -4.11
C GLU A 47 7.38 -12.22 -3.65
N CYS A 48 7.90 -13.03 -4.58
CA CYS A 48 8.39 -14.38 -4.29
C CYS A 48 9.24 -14.44 -3.02
N GLY A 49 8.66 -14.98 -1.96
CA GLY A 49 9.36 -15.22 -0.69
C GLY A 49 9.47 -14.05 0.26
N GLY A 50 8.82 -12.91 0.03
CA GLY A 50 8.91 -11.81 0.97
C GLY A 50 8.18 -10.54 0.58
N PHE A 51 8.46 -9.48 1.31
CA PHE A 51 7.99 -8.13 1.02
C PHE A 51 9.08 -7.28 0.39
N CYS A 52 8.70 -6.55 -0.64
CA CYS A 52 9.51 -5.46 -1.16
C CYS A 52 8.80 -4.15 -0.85
N VAL A 53 9.55 -3.18 -0.35
CA VAL A 53 9.05 -1.85 -0.04
C VAL A 53 9.69 -0.85 -0.98
N TYR A 54 8.86 -0.12 -1.70
CA TYR A 54 9.30 0.88 -2.68
C TYR A 54 8.89 2.26 -2.19
N PRO A 55 9.82 3.17 -1.91
CA PRO A 55 9.47 4.54 -1.56
C PRO A 55 9.01 5.33 -2.78
N CYS A 56 8.00 6.17 -2.61
CA CYS A 56 7.61 7.12 -3.63
C CYS A 56 8.67 8.23 -3.71
N TRP A 57 9.21 8.43 -4.90
CA TRP A 57 10.25 9.44 -5.14
C TRP A 57 9.68 10.86 -5.22
N ILE A 58 8.35 11.01 -5.32
CA ILE A 58 7.70 12.32 -5.37
C ILE A 58 7.49 12.80 -3.94
N ASN A 59 7.99 14.01 -3.64
CA ASN A 59 7.80 14.60 -2.34
C ASN A 59 6.39 15.23 -2.25
N ASN A 60 5.65 14.87 -1.21
CA ASN A 60 4.29 15.35 -0.98
C ASN A 60 3.40 15.23 -2.23
N PRO A 61 3.19 14.01 -2.77
CA PRO A 61 2.49 13.84 -4.03
C PRO A 61 1.02 14.22 -3.92
N SER A 62 0.47 14.74 -5.03
CA SER A 62 -0.98 14.85 -5.21
C SER A 62 -1.58 13.47 -5.41
N LEU A 63 -2.91 13.38 -5.33
CA LEU A 63 -3.61 12.11 -5.61
C LEU A 63 -3.31 11.63 -7.04
N THR A 64 -3.29 12.51 -8.00
CA THR A 64 -2.96 12.19 -9.39
C THR A 64 -1.54 11.64 -9.51
N GLU A 65 -0.58 12.27 -8.87
CA GLU A 65 0.81 11.83 -8.88
C GLU A 65 0.97 10.47 -8.19
N LEU A 66 0.27 10.25 -7.09
CA LEU A 66 0.29 8.98 -6.38
C LEU A 66 -0.31 7.84 -7.23
N ASN A 67 -1.41 8.10 -7.91
CA ASN A 67 -2.02 7.15 -8.84
C ASN A 67 -1.10 6.84 -10.02
N ASP A 68 -0.48 7.85 -10.61
CA ASP A 68 0.46 7.68 -11.73
C ASP A 68 1.66 6.83 -11.32
N TRP A 69 2.19 7.04 -10.13
CA TRP A 69 3.28 6.25 -9.59
C TRP A 69 2.90 4.77 -9.47
N VAL A 70 1.71 4.47 -8.94
CA VAL A 70 1.24 3.09 -8.81
C VAL A 70 0.99 2.45 -10.18
N ARG A 71 0.50 3.22 -11.16
CA ARG A 71 0.24 2.74 -12.52
C ARG A 71 1.50 2.38 -13.31
N GLU A 72 2.65 2.90 -12.95
CA GLU A 72 3.93 2.53 -13.58
C GLU A 72 4.19 1.01 -13.51
N ASP A 73 3.62 0.34 -12.52
CA ASP A 73 3.74 -1.11 -12.33
C ASP A 73 2.47 -1.88 -12.72
N ASP A 74 1.67 -1.33 -13.61
CA ASP A 74 0.40 -1.94 -14.05
C ASP A 74 -0.56 -2.23 -12.89
N ASP A 75 -0.56 -1.37 -11.88
CA ASP A 75 -1.40 -1.49 -10.71
C ASP A 75 -2.30 -0.26 -10.57
N GLU A 76 -3.22 -0.28 -9.64
CA GLU A 76 -4.19 0.78 -9.43
C GLU A 76 -4.54 0.90 -7.95
N ILE A 77 -4.65 2.13 -7.45
CA ILE A 77 -5.15 2.37 -6.10
C ILE A 77 -6.66 2.17 -6.12
N ILE A 78 -7.15 1.28 -5.26
CA ILE A 78 -8.59 0.99 -5.17
C ILE A 78 -9.27 1.64 -3.97
N GLY A 79 -8.52 2.18 -3.04
CA GLY A 79 -9.09 2.92 -1.92
C GLY A 79 -8.06 3.21 -0.83
N PHE A 80 -8.44 4.08 0.08
CA PHE A 80 -7.64 4.54 1.22
C PHE A 80 -8.30 4.11 2.52
N PHE A 81 -7.50 3.95 3.57
CA PHE A 81 -8.01 3.57 4.88
C PHE A 81 -7.04 3.98 5.99
N ASN A 82 -7.59 4.06 7.20
CA ASN A 82 -6.81 4.12 8.43
C ASN A 82 -6.96 2.81 9.19
N GLY A 83 -6.10 2.54 10.13
CA GLY A 83 -6.14 1.34 10.94
C GLY A 83 -4.84 0.57 10.88
N ALA A 84 -4.93 -0.73 11.01
CA ALA A 84 -3.77 -1.60 11.01
C ALA A 84 -3.78 -2.53 9.81
N VAL A 85 -2.63 -2.64 9.16
CA VAL A 85 -2.38 -3.71 8.19
C VAL A 85 -1.51 -4.73 8.91
N LYS A 86 -1.99 -5.95 8.97
CA LYS A 86 -1.26 -7.05 9.57
C LYS A 86 -0.82 -8.00 8.47
N PHE A 87 0.45 -8.31 8.46
CA PHE A 87 1.03 -9.27 7.54
C PHE A 87 1.29 -10.57 8.33
N GLU A 88 0.66 -11.65 7.90
CA GLU A 88 0.85 -12.95 8.54
C GLU A 88 1.49 -13.92 7.57
N GLU A 89 2.48 -14.64 8.07
CA GLU A 89 3.10 -15.75 7.36
C GLU A 89 2.20 -16.97 7.50
N ILE A 90 1.86 -17.59 6.38
CA ILE A 90 1.09 -18.83 6.34
C ILE A 90 2.04 -19.96 5.98
N ASN A 91 2.23 -20.89 6.91
CA ASN A 91 2.98 -22.11 6.64
C ASN A 91 2.07 -23.10 5.94
N ASN A 92 2.42 -23.41 4.69
CA ASN A 92 1.81 -24.48 3.92
C ASN A 92 2.71 -25.71 4.00
N ASP A 93 2.52 -26.47 5.02
CA ASP A 93 3.18 -27.79 5.11
C ASP A 93 2.32 -28.87 4.49
#